data_9fa0b9c50204cb0bd21da3ea43ae4e77
#
_entry.id   9fa0b9c50204cb0bd21da3ea43ae4e77
#
_cell.length_a   1.000
_cell.length_b   1.000
_cell.length_c   1.000
_cell.angle_alpha   90.00
_cell.angle_beta   90.00
_cell.angle_gamma   90.00
#
_symmetry.space_group_name_H-M   'P 1'
#
loop_
_entity.id
_entity.type
_entity.pdbx_description
1 polymer ?
#
loop_
_entity_poly.entity_id
_entity_poly.type
_entity_poly.pdbx_seq_one_letter_code
_entity_poly.pdbx_strand_id
1 'polypeptide(L)'
;GIAEFYGPRSQMMRCIDYPTMVKDGSGWGAMSGVNAAYLAKEGFSGSPAITVEDESLSYIWSDLGSKWYTNEQYLKLYPVCRWAQPALEACLYLKRKHNIDVNNIKSITINTFHEAKRLDNKYPENTEQAQYSLPYPVAIALIFERLSAQEVSEKFFKNKKVINLSEKILVCESDKYNKAFPRSRYADAVIKLKNGNEFKSKPTEAKGDPENPLLMREIKNKFEDLTFNLLGKDRSERLFKKIIELNYSSDFKEVLELITGSVKK
;
A
#
# COMPACT_ATOMS: atom_id res chain seq x y z
N GLY A 1 -4.71 -23.82 -18.50
CA GLY A 1 -4.01 -23.62 -19.78
C GLY A 1 -4.54 -22.40 -20.53
N ILE A 2 -5.87 -22.24 -20.64
CA ILE A 2 -6.48 -21.03 -21.29
C ILE A 2 -6.05 -19.76 -20.54
N ALA A 3 -6.17 -19.74 -19.23
CA ALA A 3 -5.83 -18.59 -18.41
C ALA A 3 -4.32 -18.27 -18.45
N GLU A 4 -3.47 -19.27 -18.46
CA GLU A 4 -2.03 -19.10 -18.58
C GLU A 4 -1.63 -18.50 -19.94
N PHE A 5 -2.21 -19.01 -21.03
CA PHE A 5 -1.90 -18.54 -22.38
C PHE A 5 -2.36 -17.10 -22.63
N TYR A 6 -3.58 -16.75 -22.19
CA TYR A 6 -4.18 -15.43 -22.37
C TYR A 6 -4.03 -14.50 -21.15
N GLY A 7 -3.29 -14.91 -20.13
CA GLY A 7 -3.12 -14.13 -18.92
C GLY A 7 -2.48 -12.77 -19.17
N PRO A 8 -2.87 -11.72 -18.43
CA PRO A 8 -2.33 -10.39 -18.62
C PRO A 8 -0.85 -10.34 -18.23
N ARG A 9 -0.04 -9.64 -19.01
CA ARG A 9 1.38 -9.39 -18.73
C ARG A 9 1.56 -7.92 -18.30
N SER A 10 1.23 -7.64 -17.05
CA SER A 10 1.32 -6.29 -16.49
C SER A 10 2.76 -5.92 -16.15
N GLN A 11 3.24 -4.82 -16.71
CA GLN A 11 4.58 -4.28 -16.42
C GLN A 11 4.48 -3.31 -15.23
N MET A 12 4.77 -3.78 -14.02
CA MET A 12 4.59 -3.02 -12.78
C MET A 12 5.20 -1.62 -12.81
N MET A 13 6.43 -1.48 -13.35
CA MET A 13 7.11 -0.18 -13.37
C MET A 13 6.41 0.86 -14.25
N ARG A 14 5.61 0.46 -15.21
CA ARG A 14 4.78 1.41 -15.99
C ARG A 14 3.68 2.06 -15.15
N CYS A 15 3.16 1.36 -14.14
CA CYS A 15 2.19 1.94 -13.20
C CYS A 15 2.85 2.99 -12.29
N ILE A 16 4.16 2.82 -12.02
CA ILE A 16 4.94 3.75 -11.21
C ILE A 16 5.30 5.00 -12.01
N ASP A 17 5.81 4.82 -13.25
CA ASP A 17 6.28 5.92 -14.09
C ASP A 17 5.13 6.76 -14.67
N TYR A 18 3.99 6.12 -14.91
CA TYR A 18 2.79 6.73 -15.50
C TYR A 18 1.57 6.41 -14.63
N PRO A 19 1.44 7.03 -13.44
CA PRO A 19 0.32 6.75 -12.53
C PRO A 19 -1.02 7.14 -13.16
N THR A 20 -1.88 6.14 -13.36
CA THR A 20 -3.22 6.26 -13.91
C THR A 20 -4.18 5.34 -13.16
N MET A 21 -5.39 5.16 -13.66
CA MET A 21 -6.33 4.17 -13.13
C MET A 21 -5.92 2.73 -13.42
N VAL A 22 -4.93 2.51 -14.31
CA VAL A 22 -4.31 1.20 -14.54
C VAL A 22 -3.47 0.84 -13.31
N LYS A 23 -3.74 -0.32 -12.73
CA LYS A 23 -3.07 -0.87 -11.55
C LYS A 23 -2.39 -2.19 -11.88
N ASP A 24 -1.97 -2.92 -10.86
CA ASP A 24 -1.33 -4.22 -10.98
C ASP A 24 -2.22 -5.25 -11.70
N GLY A 25 -1.62 -6.36 -12.15
CA GLY A 25 -2.29 -7.37 -12.95
C GLY A 25 -3.36 -8.20 -12.25
N SER A 26 -3.53 -8.10 -10.93
CA SER A 26 -4.41 -9.01 -10.17
C SER A 26 -5.88 -8.95 -10.57
N GLY A 27 -6.42 -7.76 -10.83
CA GLY A 27 -7.81 -7.60 -11.28
C GLY A 27 -8.05 -8.22 -12.66
N TRP A 28 -7.17 -7.95 -13.62
CA TRP A 28 -7.23 -8.52 -14.96
C TRP A 28 -6.93 -10.01 -14.96
N GLY A 29 -6.04 -10.48 -14.08
CA GLY A 29 -5.77 -11.90 -13.87
C GLY A 29 -7.00 -12.65 -13.37
N ALA A 30 -7.71 -12.09 -12.38
CA ALA A 30 -8.96 -12.67 -11.89
C ALA A 30 -10.03 -12.75 -12.98
N MET A 31 -10.20 -11.67 -13.75
CA MET A 31 -11.13 -11.67 -14.90
C MET A 31 -10.75 -12.72 -15.94
N SER A 32 -9.47 -12.84 -16.29
CA SER A 32 -8.96 -13.82 -17.24
C SER A 32 -9.20 -15.25 -16.76
N GLY A 33 -8.96 -15.53 -15.47
CA GLY A 33 -9.19 -16.84 -14.86
C GLY A 33 -10.66 -17.25 -14.87
N VAL A 34 -11.56 -16.35 -14.47
CA VAL A 34 -13.02 -16.59 -14.49
C VAL A 34 -13.52 -16.84 -15.92
N ASN A 35 -13.10 -16.00 -16.88
CA ASN A 35 -13.47 -16.18 -18.29
C ASN A 35 -12.94 -17.51 -18.84
N ALA A 36 -11.71 -17.89 -18.53
CA ALA A 36 -11.13 -19.16 -18.93
C ALA A 36 -11.94 -20.36 -18.40
N ALA A 37 -12.41 -20.28 -17.15
CA ALA A 37 -13.26 -21.33 -16.57
C ALA A 37 -14.61 -21.47 -17.31
N TYR A 38 -15.25 -20.33 -17.66
CA TYR A 38 -16.49 -20.36 -18.46
C TYR A 38 -16.25 -20.91 -19.87
N LEU A 39 -15.17 -20.51 -20.53
CA LEU A 39 -14.81 -21.03 -21.86
C LEU A 39 -14.58 -22.55 -21.81
N ALA A 40 -13.83 -23.04 -20.83
CA ALA A 40 -13.58 -24.46 -20.65
C ALA A 40 -14.89 -25.23 -20.40
N LYS A 41 -15.81 -24.68 -19.61
CA LYS A 41 -17.14 -25.27 -19.37
C LYS A 41 -17.92 -25.44 -20.66
N GLU A 42 -17.82 -24.53 -21.60
CA GLU A 42 -18.50 -24.60 -22.92
C GLU A 42 -17.69 -25.42 -23.96
N GLY A 43 -16.65 -26.14 -23.55
CA GLY A 43 -15.87 -27.03 -24.40
C GLY A 43 -14.71 -26.36 -25.17
N PHE A 44 -14.39 -25.11 -24.89
CA PHE A 44 -13.20 -24.49 -25.47
C PHE A 44 -11.93 -25.13 -24.89
N SER A 45 -11.09 -25.72 -25.75
CA SER A 45 -9.85 -26.38 -25.34
C SER A 45 -8.68 -25.38 -25.29
N GLY A 46 -7.83 -25.50 -24.26
CA GLY A 46 -6.59 -24.74 -24.12
C GLY A 46 -5.35 -25.63 -24.20
N SER A 47 -4.19 -25.00 -24.27
CA SER A 47 -2.90 -25.68 -24.09
C SER A 47 -2.78 -26.18 -22.64
N PRO A 48 -1.92 -27.18 -22.35
CA PRO A 48 -1.59 -27.53 -20.98
C PRO A 48 -1.11 -26.33 -20.18
N ALA A 49 -1.42 -26.27 -18.89
CA ALA A 49 -0.95 -25.21 -17.98
C ALA A 49 0.46 -25.57 -17.50
N ILE A 50 1.47 -25.13 -18.21
CA ILE A 50 2.90 -25.45 -17.93
C ILE A 50 3.27 -25.13 -16.49
N THR A 51 2.83 -23.98 -15.95
CA THR A 51 3.14 -23.58 -14.57
C THR A 51 2.55 -24.50 -13.51
N VAL A 52 1.54 -25.31 -13.85
CA VAL A 52 0.84 -26.24 -12.94
C VAL A 52 1.17 -27.69 -13.24
N GLU A 53 1.29 -28.05 -14.51
CA GLU A 53 1.32 -29.44 -14.99
C GLU A 53 2.77 -29.94 -15.26
N ASP A 54 3.75 -29.05 -15.48
CA ASP A 54 5.13 -29.45 -15.78
C ASP A 54 5.83 -29.96 -14.51
N GLU A 55 6.35 -31.19 -14.58
CA GLU A 55 7.05 -31.84 -13.46
C GLU A 55 8.26 -31.04 -12.98
N SER A 56 8.96 -30.35 -13.89
CA SER A 56 10.11 -29.50 -13.52
C SER A 56 9.76 -28.32 -12.63
N LEU A 57 8.49 -27.93 -12.58
CA LEU A 57 7.92 -26.85 -11.76
C LEU A 57 7.12 -27.34 -10.54
N SER A 58 7.03 -28.67 -10.33
CA SER A 58 6.30 -29.27 -9.21
C SER A 58 6.73 -28.75 -7.83
N TYR A 59 7.99 -28.34 -7.70
CA TYR A 59 8.54 -27.78 -6.47
C TYR A 59 7.81 -26.51 -6.01
N ILE A 60 7.20 -25.73 -6.94
CA ILE A 60 6.44 -24.52 -6.64
C ILE A 60 5.18 -24.85 -5.82
N TRP A 61 4.61 -26.04 -6.04
CA TRP A 61 3.38 -26.50 -5.45
C TRP A 61 3.55 -27.52 -4.32
N SER A 62 4.83 -27.86 -4.00
CA SER A 62 5.17 -28.91 -3.02
C SER A 62 4.73 -28.62 -1.60
N ASP A 63 4.46 -27.37 -1.27
CA ASP A 63 4.01 -26.92 0.06
C ASP A 63 2.48 -26.75 0.18
N LEU A 64 1.71 -27.08 -0.84
CA LEU A 64 0.26 -27.05 -0.78
C LEU A 64 -0.27 -27.94 0.36
N GLY A 65 -1.16 -27.39 1.16
CA GLY A 65 -1.75 -28.05 2.32
C GLY A 65 -0.86 -28.03 3.58
N SER A 66 0.42 -27.64 3.47
CA SER A 66 1.34 -27.53 4.61
C SER A 66 1.71 -26.07 4.94
N LYS A 67 1.82 -25.21 3.94
CA LYS A 67 2.15 -23.79 4.12
C LYS A 67 1.05 -22.89 3.55
N TRP A 68 0.66 -21.89 4.33
CA TRP A 68 -0.38 -20.93 3.98
C TRP A 68 0.20 -19.52 3.89
N TYR A 69 0.53 -19.08 2.68
CA TYR A 69 1.09 -17.75 2.42
C TYR A 69 0.16 -16.59 2.79
N THR A 70 -1.12 -16.86 3.03
CA THR A 70 -2.05 -15.88 3.61
C THR A 70 -1.56 -15.35 4.96
N ASN A 71 -0.81 -16.15 5.73
CA ASN A 71 -0.22 -15.73 7.00
C ASN A 71 1.01 -14.80 6.82
N GLU A 72 1.56 -14.75 5.62
CA GLU A 72 2.71 -13.92 5.27
C GLU A 72 2.31 -12.61 4.54
N GLN A 73 1.00 -12.33 4.45
CA GLN A 73 0.51 -11.09 3.84
C GLN A 73 0.76 -9.89 4.75
N TYR A 74 0.99 -8.74 4.13
CA TYR A 74 1.06 -7.49 4.86
C TYR A 74 -0.23 -6.68 4.75
N LEU A 75 -0.51 -5.88 5.77
CA LEU A 75 -1.59 -4.89 5.79
C LEU A 75 -1.02 -3.49 5.59
N LYS A 76 -1.38 -2.83 4.51
CA LYS A 76 -0.95 -1.43 4.27
C LYS A 76 -1.63 -0.49 5.25
N LEU A 77 -0.83 0.27 6.01
CA LEU A 77 -1.38 1.28 6.92
C LEU A 77 -1.88 2.51 6.17
N TYR A 78 -1.16 2.95 5.14
CA TYR A 78 -1.46 4.16 4.39
C TYR A 78 -1.96 3.87 2.96
N PRO A 79 -2.85 4.71 2.39
CA PRO A 79 -3.44 4.50 1.06
C PRO A 79 -2.51 4.98 -0.08
N VAL A 80 -1.22 4.71 0.03
CA VAL A 80 -0.19 5.05 -0.95
C VAL A 80 0.67 3.84 -1.29
N CYS A 81 1.48 3.94 -2.31
CA CYS A 81 2.39 2.87 -2.71
C CYS A 81 3.19 2.35 -1.50
N ARG A 82 3.30 1.00 -1.40
CA ARG A 82 4.03 0.36 -0.30
C ARG A 82 5.48 0.85 -0.21
N TRP A 83 6.09 1.17 -1.34
CA TRP A 83 7.48 1.61 -1.40
C TRP A 83 7.73 3.02 -0.85
N ALA A 84 6.70 3.86 -0.73
CA ALA A 84 6.80 5.16 -0.06
C ALA A 84 6.71 5.06 1.48
N GLN A 85 6.14 3.95 2.01
CA GLN A 85 5.82 3.86 3.44
C GLN A 85 7.04 3.78 4.37
N PRO A 86 8.18 3.14 4.03
CA PRO A 86 9.38 3.21 4.85
C PRO A 86 9.86 4.64 5.11
N ALA A 87 9.82 5.49 4.08
CA ALA A 87 10.17 6.92 4.19
C ALA A 87 9.20 7.70 5.09
N LEU A 88 7.90 7.39 4.99
CA LEU A 88 6.86 7.93 5.87
C LEU A 88 7.16 7.62 7.34
N GLU A 89 7.39 6.34 7.65
CA GLU A 89 7.68 5.90 9.01
C GLU A 89 8.98 6.54 9.56
N ALA A 90 10.04 6.60 8.74
CA ALA A 90 11.29 7.24 9.12
C ALA A 90 11.10 8.72 9.48
N CYS A 91 10.37 9.47 8.65
CA CYS A 91 10.11 10.89 8.88
C CYS A 91 9.19 11.14 10.07
N LEU A 92 8.11 10.36 10.21
CA LEU A 92 7.19 10.46 11.35
C LEU A 92 7.89 10.10 12.67
N TYR A 93 8.75 9.07 12.67
CA TYR A 93 9.56 8.73 13.84
C TYR A 93 10.43 9.91 14.29
N LEU A 94 11.15 10.55 13.36
CA LEU A 94 12.00 11.69 13.69
C LEU A 94 11.18 12.87 14.22
N LYS A 95 10.04 13.18 13.57
CA LYS A 95 9.16 14.26 14.03
C LYS A 95 8.70 14.04 15.47
N ARG A 96 8.21 12.85 15.78
CA ARG A 96 7.67 12.50 17.12
C ARG A 96 8.80 12.49 18.17
N LYS A 97 9.92 11.82 17.85
CA LYS A 97 11.03 11.67 18.78
C LYS A 97 11.66 13.00 19.20
N HIS A 98 11.77 13.94 18.26
CA HIS A 98 12.46 15.21 18.48
C HIS A 98 11.50 16.40 18.54
N ASN A 99 10.20 16.15 18.58
CA ASN A 99 9.13 17.18 18.61
C ASN A 99 9.36 18.27 17.55
N ILE A 100 9.61 17.85 16.29
CA ILE A 100 9.98 18.76 15.21
C ILE A 100 8.76 19.57 14.76
N ASP A 101 8.86 20.89 14.85
CA ASP A 101 7.93 21.80 14.17
C ASP A 101 8.24 21.82 12.66
N VAL A 102 7.25 21.45 11.86
CA VAL A 102 7.36 21.40 10.38
C VAL A 102 7.75 22.75 9.76
N ASN A 103 7.34 23.87 10.39
CA ASN A 103 7.69 25.20 9.91
C ASN A 103 9.19 25.49 10.00
N ASN A 104 9.90 24.81 10.89
CA ASN A 104 11.34 24.95 11.09
C ASN A 104 12.17 24.02 10.19
N ILE A 105 11.55 23.16 9.39
CA ILE A 105 12.25 22.28 8.46
C ILE A 105 12.86 23.11 7.32
N LYS A 106 14.18 22.96 7.14
CA LYS A 106 14.94 23.51 6.01
C LYS A 106 14.94 22.56 4.84
N SER A 107 15.24 21.27 5.07
CA SER A 107 15.27 20.22 4.05
C SER A 107 15.07 18.84 4.68
N ILE A 108 14.61 17.91 3.88
CA ILE A 108 14.51 16.47 4.22
C ILE A 108 15.23 15.71 3.11
N THR A 109 16.18 14.86 3.47
CA THR A 109 16.80 13.92 2.53
C THR A 109 16.33 12.51 2.88
N ILE A 110 15.82 11.80 1.91
CA ILE A 110 15.35 10.42 2.05
C ILE A 110 16.22 9.54 1.17
N ASN A 111 16.92 8.57 1.76
CA ASN A 111 17.66 7.56 1.03
C ASN A 111 16.81 6.30 0.95
N THR A 112 16.66 5.73 -0.25
CA THR A 112 15.83 4.54 -0.49
C THR A 112 16.36 3.73 -1.67
N PHE A 113 15.67 2.65 -2.06
CA PHE A 113 16.03 1.81 -3.21
C PHE A 113 15.52 2.40 -4.53
N HIS A 114 16.07 1.90 -5.64
CA HIS A 114 15.82 2.41 -7.00
C HIS A 114 14.36 2.58 -7.35
N GLU A 115 13.53 1.56 -7.13
CA GLU A 115 12.12 1.58 -7.50
C GLU A 115 11.32 2.59 -6.69
N ALA A 116 11.68 2.80 -5.40
CA ALA A 116 11.05 3.82 -4.57
C ALA A 116 11.51 5.23 -4.95
N LYS A 117 12.75 5.41 -5.43
CA LYS A 117 13.24 6.68 -5.98
C LYS A 117 12.38 7.15 -7.15
N ARG A 118 11.82 6.25 -7.94
CA ARG A 118 10.96 6.58 -9.09
C ARG A 118 9.59 7.14 -8.68
N LEU A 119 9.25 7.12 -7.40
CA LEU A 119 8.06 7.79 -6.84
C LEU A 119 8.28 9.28 -6.53
N ASP A 120 9.34 9.91 -7.05
CA ASP A 120 9.72 11.29 -6.75
C ASP A 120 8.83 12.32 -7.48
N ASN A 121 7.52 12.23 -7.30
CA ASN A 121 6.55 13.23 -7.77
C ASN A 121 6.14 14.16 -6.63
N LYS A 122 6.52 15.43 -6.70
CA LYS A 122 6.24 16.45 -5.68
C LYS A 122 4.89 17.14 -5.85
N TYR A 123 4.31 17.07 -7.05
CA TYR A 123 3.14 17.84 -7.47
C TYR A 123 2.09 16.93 -8.12
N PRO A 124 1.44 16.06 -7.34
CA PRO A 124 0.40 15.22 -7.91
C PRO A 124 -0.80 16.08 -8.36
N GLU A 125 -1.32 15.78 -9.54
CA GLU A 125 -2.47 16.46 -10.15
C GLU A 125 -3.77 15.66 -10.00
N ASN A 126 -3.65 14.39 -9.63
CA ASN A 126 -4.77 13.47 -9.42
C ASN A 126 -4.45 12.46 -8.31
N THR A 127 -5.45 11.71 -7.90
CA THR A 127 -5.34 10.72 -6.81
C THR A 127 -4.36 9.62 -7.12
N GLU A 128 -4.25 9.20 -8.37
CA GLU A 128 -3.33 8.17 -8.82
C GLU A 128 -1.88 8.60 -8.65
N GLN A 129 -1.56 9.82 -9.08
CA GLN A 129 -0.24 10.40 -8.89
C GLN A 129 0.08 10.60 -7.40
N ALA A 130 -0.89 11.00 -6.59
CA ALA A 130 -0.70 11.13 -5.13
C ALA A 130 -0.42 9.78 -4.46
N GLN A 131 -1.08 8.71 -4.89
CA GLN A 131 -0.84 7.36 -4.40
C GLN A 131 0.54 6.81 -4.79
N TYR A 132 1.07 7.23 -5.94
CA TYR A 132 2.38 6.84 -6.47
C TYR A 132 3.42 7.96 -6.32
N SER A 133 3.28 8.78 -5.30
CA SER A 133 4.28 9.74 -4.86
C SER A 133 4.94 9.29 -3.55
N LEU A 134 6.18 9.73 -3.31
CA LEU A 134 6.88 9.59 -2.04
C LEU A 134 6.97 10.94 -1.30
N PRO A 135 7.39 12.06 -1.94
CA PRO A 135 7.51 13.35 -1.24
C PRO A 135 6.17 13.90 -0.76
N TYR A 136 5.13 13.80 -1.57
CA TYR A 136 3.81 14.35 -1.25
C TYR A 136 3.18 13.71 -0.01
N PRO A 137 3.04 12.37 0.12
CA PRO A 137 2.48 11.76 1.31
C PRO A 137 3.35 11.95 2.56
N VAL A 138 4.69 12.04 2.42
CA VAL A 138 5.57 12.40 3.53
C VAL A 138 5.26 13.82 4.03
N ALA A 139 5.09 14.78 3.12
CA ALA A 139 4.73 16.16 3.50
C ALA A 139 3.36 16.22 4.19
N ILE A 140 2.35 15.52 3.65
CA ILE A 140 1.02 15.40 4.26
C ILE A 140 1.11 14.84 5.68
N ALA A 141 1.76 13.70 5.84
CA ALA A 141 1.85 13.02 7.13
C ALA A 141 2.61 13.86 8.18
N LEU A 142 3.66 14.59 7.78
CA LEU A 142 4.38 15.48 8.68
C LEU A 142 3.53 16.68 9.12
N ILE A 143 2.70 17.24 8.23
CA ILE A 143 1.87 18.44 8.53
C ILE A 143 0.64 18.06 9.36
N PHE A 144 -0.08 17.01 8.96
CA PHE A 144 -1.39 16.66 9.55
C PHE A 144 -1.33 15.51 10.56
N GLU A 145 -0.19 14.84 10.70
CA GLU A 145 0.01 13.61 11.50
C GLU A 145 -0.97 12.48 11.14
N ARG A 146 -1.56 12.60 9.99
CA ARG A 146 -2.55 11.69 9.42
C ARG A 146 -2.29 11.52 7.92
N LEU A 147 -2.55 10.33 7.41
CA LEU A 147 -2.57 10.03 5.99
C LEU A 147 -3.63 8.97 5.71
N SER A 148 -4.81 9.42 5.37
CA SER A 148 -5.95 8.57 4.98
C SER A 148 -6.36 8.83 3.54
N ALA A 149 -7.44 8.20 3.08
CA ALA A 149 -8.00 8.43 1.76
C ALA A 149 -8.39 9.91 1.53
N GLN A 150 -8.73 10.64 2.60
CA GLN A 150 -9.08 12.06 2.51
C GLN A 150 -7.87 12.92 2.14
N GLU A 151 -6.71 12.65 2.74
CA GLU A 151 -5.49 13.44 2.54
C GLU A 151 -4.86 13.19 1.16
N VAL A 152 -5.13 12.06 0.52
CA VAL A 152 -4.71 11.81 -0.88
C VAL A 152 -5.75 12.26 -1.91
N SER A 153 -6.75 13.05 -1.50
CA SER A 153 -7.76 13.61 -2.39
C SER A 153 -7.36 14.98 -2.96
N GLU A 154 -8.05 15.39 -4.02
CA GLU A 154 -7.80 16.65 -4.74
C GLU A 154 -7.83 17.90 -3.87
N LYS A 155 -8.51 17.86 -2.70
CA LYS A 155 -8.59 18.97 -1.74
C LYS A 155 -7.22 19.45 -1.26
N PHE A 156 -6.24 18.55 -1.25
CA PHE A 156 -4.90 18.83 -0.72
C PHE A 156 -3.85 19.15 -1.80
N PHE A 157 -4.09 18.86 -3.08
CA PHE A 157 -3.10 19.05 -4.14
C PHE A 157 -2.64 20.50 -4.30
N LYS A 158 -3.54 21.46 -4.01
CA LYS A 158 -3.24 22.91 -4.06
C LYS A 158 -2.89 23.50 -2.69
N ASN A 159 -2.71 22.66 -1.65
CA ASN A 159 -2.36 23.15 -0.33
C ASN A 159 -0.91 23.65 -0.30
N LYS A 160 -0.75 24.96 -0.17
CA LYS A 160 0.58 25.63 -0.20
C LYS A 160 1.56 25.09 0.85
N LYS A 161 1.09 24.71 2.05
CA LYS A 161 1.98 24.14 3.09
C LYS A 161 2.52 22.79 2.67
N VAL A 162 1.68 21.97 2.07
CA VAL A 162 2.07 20.63 1.56
C VAL A 162 3.06 20.76 0.43
N ILE A 163 2.74 21.60 -0.57
CA ILE A 163 3.64 21.87 -1.72
C ILE A 163 5.01 22.36 -1.21
N ASN A 164 5.03 23.40 -0.39
CA ASN A 164 6.28 23.98 0.12
C ASN A 164 7.12 22.98 0.93
N LEU A 165 6.50 22.03 1.63
CA LEU A 165 7.25 20.99 2.35
C LEU A 165 7.70 19.88 1.39
N SER A 166 6.87 19.48 0.46
CA SER A 166 7.20 18.47 -0.57
C SER A 166 8.42 18.91 -1.41
N GLU A 167 8.52 20.20 -1.75
CA GLU A 167 9.67 20.79 -2.47
C GLU A 167 10.99 20.62 -1.72
N LYS A 168 10.96 20.64 -0.40
CA LYS A 168 12.14 20.49 0.46
C LYS A 168 12.59 19.04 0.62
N ILE A 169 11.85 18.08 0.08
CA ILE A 169 12.18 16.66 0.15
C ILE A 169 13.02 16.27 -1.06
N LEU A 170 14.21 15.75 -0.80
CA LEU A 170 15.11 15.16 -1.77
C LEU A 170 15.09 13.64 -1.61
N VAL A 171 14.73 12.91 -2.65
CA VAL A 171 14.75 11.45 -2.66
C VAL A 171 16.02 10.98 -3.36
N CYS A 172 16.85 10.24 -2.65
CA CYS A 172 18.13 9.74 -3.10
C CYS A 172 18.12 8.22 -3.18
N GLU A 173 18.75 7.69 -4.22
CA GLU A 173 18.99 6.25 -4.34
C GLU A 173 20.17 5.83 -3.47
N SER A 174 20.10 4.62 -2.91
CA SER A 174 21.15 4.04 -2.08
C SER A 174 21.45 2.60 -2.50
N ASP A 175 22.69 2.34 -2.93
CA ASP A 175 23.15 1.00 -3.30
C ASP A 175 22.93 -0.02 -2.19
N LYS A 176 23.04 0.39 -0.93
CA LYS A 176 22.76 -0.46 0.22
C LYS A 176 21.34 -0.98 0.21
N TYR A 177 20.39 -0.13 -0.13
CA TYR A 177 18.97 -0.48 -0.15
C TYR A 177 18.58 -1.19 -1.44
N ASN A 178 19.25 -0.90 -2.55
CA ASN A 178 19.11 -1.68 -3.79
C ASN A 178 19.48 -3.14 -3.59
N LYS A 179 20.58 -3.43 -2.89
CA LYS A 179 21.01 -4.80 -2.58
C LYS A 179 20.04 -5.57 -1.68
N ALA A 180 19.27 -4.88 -0.84
CA ALA A 180 18.28 -5.50 0.03
C ALA A 180 16.93 -5.78 -0.67
N PHE A 181 16.61 -5.00 -1.71
CA PHE A 181 15.40 -5.18 -2.51
C PHE A 181 15.51 -6.42 -3.42
N PRO A 182 14.45 -7.19 -3.66
CA PRO A 182 13.06 -7.00 -3.21
C PRO A 182 12.73 -7.60 -1.84
N ARG A 183 13.68 -8.30 -1.21
CA ARG A 183 13.45 -9.01 0.06
C ARG A 183 13.05 -8.06 1.18
N SER A 184 13.78 -6.95 1.31
CA SER A 184 13.51 -5.89 2.27
C SER A 184 13.41 -4.53 1.58
N ARG A 185 12.54 -3.67 2.10
CA ARG A 185 12.26 -2.35 1.54
C ARG A 185 12.56 -1.28 2.56
N TYR A 186 13.78 -0.75 2.50
CA TYR A 186 14.27 0.22 3.48
C TYR A 186 14.23 1.66 2.95
N ALA A 187 14.04 2.59 3.89
CA ALA A 187 14.41 3.98 3.74
C ALA A 187 15.01 4.51 5.04
N ASP A 188 15.88 5.51 4.95
CA ASP A 188 16.23 6.39 6.06
C ASP A 188 15.98 7.84 5.68
N ALA A 189 15.83 8.68 6.69
CA ALA A 189 15.58 10.10 6.52
C ALA A 189 16.57 10.94 7.35
N VAL A 190 16.96 12.08 6.78
CA VAL A 190 17.68 13.14 7.46
C VAL A 190 16.86 14.41 7.40
N ILE A 191 16.41 14.93 8.55
CA ILE A 191 15.68 16.19 8.65
C ILE A 191 16.62 17.27 9.17
N LYS A 192 16.85 18.31 8.37
CA LYS A 192 17.66 19.46 8.72
C LYS A 192 16.75 20.66 9.03
N LEU A 193 16.96 21.28 10.18
CA LEU A 193 16.23 22.47 10.61
C LEU A 193 16.91 23.77 10.17
N LYS A 194 16.14 24.86 10.17
CA LYS A 194 16.63 26.21 9.83
C LYS A 194 17.73 26.72 10.80
N ASN A 195 17.71 26.26 12.06
CA ASN A 195 18.71 26.57 13.08
C ASN A 195 20.01 25.75 12.94
N GLY A 196 20.09 24.86 11.93
CA GLY A 196 21.27 24.03 11.67
C GLY A 196 21.21 22.63 12.30
N ASN A 197 20.30 22.36 13.23
CA ASN A 197 20.15 21.03 13.81
C ASN A 197 19.78 20.00 12.74
N GLU A 198 20.33 18.79 12.87
CA GLU A 198 20.10 17.70 11.95
C GLU A 198 19.73 16.43 12.73
N PHE A 199 18.69 15.75 12.28
CA PHE A 199 18.18 14.50 12.88
C PHE A 199 18.16 13.41 11.83
N LYS A 200 18.73 12.25 12.17
CA LYS A 200 18.84 11.10 11.27
C LYS A 200 18.12 9.88 11.83
N SER A 201 17.34 9.23 11.01
CA SER A 201 16.72 7.94 11.36
C SER A 201 17.70 6.77 11.15
N LYS A 202 17.35 5.62 11.73
CA LYS A 202 17.91 4.33 11.33
C LYS A 202 17.23 3.88 10.03
N PRO A 203 17.81 2.87 9.32
CA PRO A 203 17.06 2.14 8.29
C PRO A 203 15.71 1.69 8.83
N THR A 204 14.66 2.02 8.13
CA THR A 204 13.27 1.81 8.55
C THR A 204 12.53 1.03 7.47
N GLU A 205 11.74 0.06 7.88
CA GLU A 205 10.75 -0.63 7.06
C GLU A 205 9.36 -0.10 7.37
N ALA A 206 8.42 -0.36 6.47
CA ALA A 206 7.04 0.02 6.72
C ALA A 206 6.41 -0.91 7.76
N LYS A 207 5.40 -0.41 8.46
CA LYS A 207 4.55 -1.24 9.31
C LYS A 207 3.59 -2.09 8.50
N GLY A 208 3.17 -3.22 9.08
CA GLY A 208 2.13 -4.10 8.57
C GLY A 208 2.64 -5.37 7.92
N ASP A 209 3.95 -5.56 7.80
CA ASP A 209 4.55 -6.85 7.43
C ASP A 209 4.45 -7.84 8.60
N PRO A 210 4.50 -9.16 8.35
CA PRO A 210 4.48 -10.18 9.42
C PRO A 210 5.55 -9.96 10.50
N GLU A 211 6.72 -9.44 10.12
CA GLU A 211 7.84 -9.14 11.03
C GLU A 211 7.64 -7.85 11.84
N ASN A 212 6.74 -6.96 11.37
CA ASN A 212 6.39 -5.71 12.04
C ASN A 212 4.88 -5.43 11.90
N PRO A 213 4.03 -6.29 12.50
CA PRO A 213 2.59 -6.27 12.27
C PRO A 213 1.93 -5.02 12.85
N LEU A 214 0.78 -4.67 12.28
CA LEU A 214 -0.10 -3.65 12.87
C LEU A 214 -0.72 -4.17 14.17
N LEU A 215 -0.82 -3.31 15.15
CA LEU A 215 -1.62 -3.58 16.33
C LEU A 215 -3.11 -3.59 15.98
N MET A 216 -3.91 -4.37 16.69
CA MET A 216 -5.36 -4.45 16.47
C MET A 216 -6.03 -3.07 16.50
N ARG A 217 -5.58 -2.16 17.38
CA ARG A 217 -6.07 -0.78 17.41
C ARG A 217 -5.78 0.00 16.13
N GLU A 218 -4.62 -0.25 15.48
CA GLU A 218 -4.26 0.43 14.22
C GLU A 218 -5.10 -0.10 13.06
N ILE A 219 -5.38 -1.40 13.04
CA ILE A 219 -6.29 -2.04 12.09
C ILE A 219 -7.71 -1.48 12.28
N LYS A 220 -8.19 -1.40 13.52
CA LYS A 220 -9.51 -0.85 13.85
C LYS A 220 -9.62 0.61 13.42
N ASN A 221 -8.66 1.45 13.75
CA ASN A 221 -8.65 2.85 13.36
C ASN A 221 -8.70 3.03 11.84
N LYS A 222 -7.91 2.23 11.09
CA LYS A 222 -7.96 2.25 9.63
C LYS A 222 -9.32 1.81 9.10
N PHE A 223 -9.92 0.77 9.67
CA PHE A 223 -11.25 0.30 9.30
C PHE A 223 -12.30 1.40 9.53
N GLU A 224 -12.28 2.04 10.68
CA GLU A 224 -13.17 3.15 11.04
C GLU A 224 -13.01 4.34 10.08
N ASP A 225 -11.78 4.75 9.78
CA ASP A 225 -11.48 5.82 8.81
C ASP A 225 -12.06 5.55 7.41
N LEU A 226 -12.08 4.28 7.00
CA LEU A 226 -12.60 3.87 5.69
C LEU A 226 -14.12 3.70 5.66
N THR A 227 -14.75 3.38 6.79
CA THR A 227 -16.15 2.93 6.82
C THR A 227 -17.13 3.91 7.45
N PHE A 228 -16.72 4.74 8.42
CA PHE A 228 -17.64 5.61 9.15
C PHE A 228 -18.41 6.59 8.26
N ASN A 229 -17.74 7.15 7.26
CA ASN A 229 -18.40 8.08 6.33
C ASN A 229 -19.35 7.38 5.33
N LEU A 230 -19.15 6.08 5.10
CA LEU A 230 -19.90 5.29 4.13
C LEU A 230 -21.08 4.55 4.79
N LEU A 231 -20.83 3.94 5.95
CA LEU A 231 -21.79 3.05 6.60
C LEU A 231 -22.42 3.65 7.86
N GLY A 232 -21.87 4.77 8.37
CA GLY A 232 -22.16 5.28 9.68
C GLY A 232 -21.45 4.51 10.80
N LYS A 233 -21.33 5.14 11.97
CA LYS A 233 -20.54 4.60 13.09
C LYS A 233 -21.07 3.24 13.59
N ASP A 234 -22.34 3.17 13.95
CA ASP A 234 -22.95 1.97 14.56
C ASP A 234 -22.85 0.73 13.66
N ARG A 235 -23.09 0.92 12.36
CA ARG A 235 -23.01 -0.17 11.38
C ARG A 235 -21.56 -0.63 11.17
N SER A 236 -20.63 0.32 11.13
CA SER A 236 -19.19 0.01 11.00
C SER A 236 -18.67 -0.75 12.21
N GLU A 237 -19.02 -0.33 13.42
CA GLU A 237 -18.62 -1.01 14.65
C GLU A 237 -19.20 -2.43 14.73
N ARG A 238 -20.46 -2.61 14.36
CA ARG A 238 -21.08 -3.95 14.26
C ARG A 238 -20.40 -4.82 13.22
N LEU A 239 -20.11 -4.27 12.04
CA LEU A 239 -19.40 -4.98 10.98
C LEU A 239 -18.00 -5.41 11.42
N PHE A 240 -17.23 -4.50 12.02
CA PHE A 240 -15.90 -4.82 12.55
C PHE A 240 -15.95 -5.96 13.56
N LYS A 241 -16.87 -5.87 14.54
CA LYS A 241 -17.05 -6.91 15.55
C LYS A 241 -17.37 -8.26 14.92
N LYS A 242 -18.33 -8.29 13.97
CA LYS A 242 -18.71 -9.53 13.30
C LYS A 242 -17.57 -10.15 12.49
N ILE A 243 -16.74 -9.34 11.81
CA ILE A 243 -15.59 -9.85 11.06
C ILE A 243 -14.54 -10.46 12.01
N ILE A 244 -14.26 -9.83 13.14
CA ILE A 244 -13.27 -10.33 14.11
C ILE A 244 -13.75 -11.61 14.80
N GLU A 245 -15.06 -11.77 14.98
CA GLU A 245 -15.67 -12.94 15.63
C GLU A 245 -15.98 -14.10 14.64
N LEU A 246 -15.67 -13.93 13.33
CA LEU A 246 -15.92 -14.98 12.33
C LEU A 246 -15.16 -16.27 12.66
N ASN A 247 -15.87 -17.38 12.57
CA ASN A 247 -15.34 -18.73 12.68
C ASN A 247 -16.04 -19.66 11.67
N TYR A 248 -15.64 -20.92 11.61
CA TYR A 248 -16.20 -21.89 10.64
C TYR A 248 -17.70 -22.13 10.78
N SER A 249 -18.31 -21.88 11.94
CA SER A 249 -19.75 -22.03 12.18
C SER A 249 -20.54 -20.73 11.99
N SER A 250 -19.87 -19.62 11.68
CA SER A 250 -20.53 -18.31 11.52
C SER A 250 -21.36 -18.24 10.24
N ASP A 251 -22.58 -17.71 10.35
CA ASP A 251 -23.36 -17.35 9.15
C ASP A 251 -22.80 -16.04 8.55
N PHE A 252 -22.23 -16.15 7.35
CA PHE A 252 -21.68 -15.00 6.64
C PHE A 252 -22.77 -14.03 6.12
N LYS A 253 -24.04 -14.45 6.10
CA LYS A 253 -25.16 -13.64 5.62
C LYS A 253 -25.26 -12.32 6.36
N GLU A 254 -25.14 -12.32 7.69
CA GLU A 254 -25.19 -11.08 8.50
C GLU A 254 -24.05 -10.12 8.14
N VAL A 255 -22.85 -10.61 7.91
CA VAL A 255 -21.71 -9.79 7.45
C VAL A 255 -22.03 -9.17 6.08
N LEU A 256 -22.56 -9.97 5.16
CA LEU A 256 -22.93 -9.52 3.82
C LEU A 256 -24.03 -8.45 3.88
N GLU A 257 -25.04 -8.60 4.72
CA GLU A 257 -26.09 -7.59 4.94
C GLU A 257 -25.54 -6.29 5.50
N LEU A 258 -24.56 -6.38 6.42
CA LEU A 258 -23.88 -5.20 6.95
C LEU A 258 -23.01 -4.50 5.88
N ILE A 259 -22.51 -5.20 4.88
CA ILE A 259 -21.74 -4.61 3.76
C ILE A 259 -22.68 -4.01 2.71
N THR A 260 -23.70 -4.75 2.29
CA THR A 260 -24.52 -4.43 1.10
C THR A 260 -25.84 -3.72 1.39
N GLY A 261 -26.31 -3.77 2.63
CA GLY A 261 -27.58 -3.15 3.02
C GLY A 261 -27.62 -1.65 2.70
N SER A 262 -28.79 -1.11 2.35
CA SER A 262 -28.95 0.30 2.02
C SER A 262 -28.49 1.21 3.17
N VAL A 263 -27.66 2.20 2.83
CA VAL A 263 -27.34 3.30 3.75
C VAL A 263 -28.61 4.16 3.83
N LYS A 264 -29.27 4.21 4.99
CA LYS A 264 -30.30 5.24 5.22
C LYS A 264 -29.60 6.59 5.08
N LYS A 265 -29.96 7.34 4.01
CA LYS A 265 -29.52 8.72 3.81
C LYS A 265 -29.99 9.62 4.93
#